data_7b5e7c7d3ec9604e7371537a2c56c843
#
_entry.id   7b5e7c7d3ec9604e7371537a2c56c843
#
_cell.length_a   1.000
_cell.length_b   1.000
_cell.length_c   1.000
_cell.angle_alpha   90.00
_cell.angle_beta   90.00
_cell.angle_gamma   90.00
#
_symmetry.space_group_name_H-M   'P 1'
#
loop_
_entity.id
_entity.type
_entity.pdbx_description
1 polymer ?
#
loop_
_entity_poly.entity_id
_entity_poly.type
_entity_poly.pdbx_seq_one_letter_code
_entity_poly.pdbx_strand_id
1 'polypeptide(L)'
;MLDDAVATQDTVTQLIGAVRRVARQVPGAAAVIAAECRGHDYTQPGKPRIDWTDPQAKQELVSALVTDANAVVAALTGAGSDQVELDETAAAAVALLALVAGQDVEPAEGSDGRDGRWRIARRVAPDRVISTVDEQARHTRKSQHNRKDGYRAHLVNEPGTGLITDEALTMAAGPDNSDAAIAARFVANTVPNPNNQDRDEQDRDEQDRDEQDRDEQDRDEQDRDEQAPSGDGPIAADPAAPGTDDAGTDDADCVLTAVTDDHEGAVAAGAVAGGNGQGEGLTWYGDSAYGTGDLRAAIKQAGHDAVIKPKPAQPAVPGGFTLDEFSVDEDSGTVTCPAGRTRQLSPNRTVTFGVLCRDCPLRTRCTTSKTGRSLDLHEHDALLRAARADWAADPALGEDYRHHRPNVERTVAQVATQGGRRIKLRHRGTVKNNAWLKRRTAALNLRNLIGRGLARLDGTWVLAT
;
A
#
# COMPACT_ATOMS: atom_id res chain seq x y z
N MET A 1 -0.68 -5.59 7.82
CA MET A 1 -1.46 -5.74 6.58
C MET A 1 -2.72 -6.54 6.84
N LEU A 2 -3.85 -6.14 6.26
CA LEU A 2 -5.14 -6.80 6.42
C LEU A 2 -5.42 -7.66 5.18
N ASP A 3 -5.75 -8.94 5.41
CA ASP A 3 -6.05 -9.89 4.32
C ASP A 3 -7.43 -9.62 3.75
N ASP A 4 -7.57 -9.69 2.42
CA ASP A 4 -8.85 -9.64 1.73
C ASP A 4 -9.58 -11.00 1.85
N ALA A 5 -10.91 -10.94 1.87
CA ALA A 5 -11.75 -12.13 1.78
C ALA A 5 -11.85 -12.67 0.34
N VAL A 6 -11.49 -11.84 -0.65
CA VAL A 6 -11.54 -12.21 -2.07
C VAL A 6 -10.30 -13.04 -2.42
N ALA A 7 -10.49 -14.20 -2.99
CA ALA A 7 -9.40 -15.06 -3.43
C ALA A 7 -8.66 -14.43 -4.62
N THR A 8 -7.34 -14.50 -4.61
CA THR A 8 -6.49 -14.18 -5.76
C THR A 8 -6.88 -15.02 -6.96
N GLN A 9 -7.02 -14.37 -8.11
CA GLN A 9 -7.35 -15.04 -9.37
C GLN A 9 -6.09 -15.25 -10.20
N ASP A 10 -6.01 -16.41 -10.87
CA ASP A 10 -5.00 -16.65 -11.91
C ASP A 10 -5.34 -15.85 -13.19
N THR A 11 -4.34 -15.69 -14.08
CA THR A 11 -4.45 -14.91 -15.31
C THR A 11 -5.63 -15.35 -16.21
N VAL A 12 -5.87 -16.65 -16.34
CA VAL A 12 -7.00 -17.18 -17.13
C VAL A 12 -8.33 -16.77 -16.53
N THR A 13 -8.48 -16.91 -15.20
CA THR A 13 -9.70 -16.52 -14.48
C THR A 13 -9.95 -15.02 -14.57
N GLN A 14 -8.88 -14.21 -14.49
CA GLN A 14 -8.97 -12.76 -14.63
C GLN A 14 -9.41 -12.35 -16.04
N LEU A 15 -8.80 -12.89 -17.08
CA LEU A 15 -9.17 -12.60 -18.47
C LEU A 15 -10.65 -12.93 -18.73
N ILE A 16 -11.09 -14.16 -18.40
CA ILE A 16 -12.47 -14.57 -18.57
C ILE A 16 -13.43 -13.68 -17.74
N GLY A 17 -13.05 -13.37 -16.50
CA GLY A 17 -13.83 -12.51 -15.60
C GLY A 17 -13.99 -11.09 -16.14
N ALA A 18 -12.92 -10.50 -16.68
CA ALA A 18 -12.93 -9.16 -17.25
C ALA A 18 -13.78 -9.09 -18.55
N VAL A 19 -13.65 -10.07 -19.46
CA VAL A 19 -14.52 -10.12 -20.66
C VAL A 19 -15.99 -10.24 -20.27
N ARG A 20 -16.33 -11.11 -19.31
CA ARG A 20 -17.70 -11.25 -18.80
C ARG A 20 -18.21 -9.97 -18.12
N ARG A 21 -17.34 -9.22 -17.47
CA ARG A 21 -17.71 -7.92 -16.88
C ARG A 21 -18.06 -6.92 -17.98
N VAL A 22 -17.24 -6.81 -19.02
CA VAL A 22 -17.52 -5.96 -20.18
C VAL A 22 -18.85 -6.37 -20.83
N ALA A 23 -19.14 -7.67 -21.00
CA ALA A 23 -20.41 -8.16 -21.53
C ALA A 23 -21.64 -7.68 -20.73
N ARG A 24 -21.48 -7.50 -19.41
CA ARG A 24 -22.60 -7.08 -18.51
C ARG A 24 -22.72 -5.57 -18.38
N GLN A 25 -21.61 -4.84 -18.41
CA GLN A 25 -21.56 -3.42 -18.06
C GLN A 25 -21.51 -2.48 -19.25
N VAL A 26 -21.12 -2.99 -20.44
CA VAL A 26 -21.03 -2.19 -21.65
C VAL A 26 -22.20 -2.52 -22.58
N PRO A 27 -23.08 -1.54 -22.89
CA PRO A 27 -24.17 -1.76 -23.85
C PRO A 27 -23.67 -2.25 -25.19
N GLY A 28 -24.28 -3.32 -25.73
CA GLY A 28 -23.90 -3.91 -27.02
C GLY A 28 -22.66 -4.82 -27.00
N ALA A 29 -21.85 -4.81 -25.94
CA ALA A 29 -20.61 -5.59 -25.90
C ALA A 29 -20.82 -7.12 -26.00
N ALA A 30 -21.95 -7.65 -25.55
CA ALA A 30 -22.26 -9.06 -25.69
C ALA A 30 -22.31 -9.50 -27.18
N ALA A 31 -22.84 -8.64 -28.07
CA ALA A 31 -22.85 -8.91 -29.51
C ALA A 31 -21.44 -8.82 -30.11
N VAL A 32 -20.63 -7.85 -29.67
CA VAL A 32 -19.21 -7.73 -30.06
C VAL A 32 -18.43 -8.96 -29.64
N ILE A 33 -18.57 -9.41 -28.39
CA ILE A 33 -17.89 -10.61 -27.89
C ILE A 33 -18.30 -11.85 -28.69
N ALA A 34 -19.58 -12.02 -29.01
CA ALA A 34 -20.05 -13.14 -29.85
C ALA A 34 -19.51 -13.08 -31.28
N ALA A 35 -19.30 -11.87 -31.82
CA ALA A 35 -18.78 -11.66 -33.14
C ALA A 35 -17.26 -11.83 -33.25
N GLU A 36 -16.50 -11.31 -32.29
CA GLU A 36 -15.04 -11.19 -32.37
C GLU A 36 -14.29 -12.32 -31.63
N CYS A 37 -14.85 -12.84 -30.53
CA CYS A 37 -14.16 -13.82 -29.69
C CYS A 37 -14.27 -15.24 -30.25
N ARG A 38 -13.16 -15.99 -30.24
CA ARG A 38 -13.07 -17.37 -30.70
C ARG A 38 -12.36 -18.30 -29.72
N GLY A 39 -11.63 -17.73 -28.75
CA GLY A 39 -10.80 -18.50 -27.82
C GLY A 39 -11.58 -19.17 -26.69
N HIS A 40 -12.76 -18.66 -26.35
CA HIS A 40 -13.58 -19.22 -25.30
C HIS A 40 -15.06 -18.83 -25.44
N ASP A 41 -15.94 -19.72 -25.00
CA ASP A 41 -17.37 -19.39 -24.84
C ASP A 41 -17.59 -18.70 -23.49
N TYR A 42 -17.66 -17.38 -23.50
CA TYR A 42 -17.81 -16.55 -22.30
C TYR A 42 -19.17 -16.66 -21.62
N THR A 43 -20.15 -17.35 -22.23
CA THR A 43 -21.46 -17.65 -21.64
C THR A 43 -21.40 -18.84 -20.68
N GLN A 44 -20.42 -19.75 -20.89
CA GLN A 44 -20.26 -20.96 -20.08
C GLN A 44 -19.61 -20.64 -18.74
N PRO A 45 -20.15 -21.12 -17.59
CA PRO A 45 -19.54 -20.93 -16.29
C PRO A 45 -18.24 -21.73 -16.12
N GLY A 46 -17.38 -21.27 -15.20
CA GLY A 46 -16.17 -21.97 -14.80
C GLY A 46 -14.97 -21.73 -15.73
N LYS A 47 -13.95 -22.58 -15.59
CA LYS A 47 -12.72 -22.56 -16.38
C LYS A 47 -12.87 -23.42 -17.64
N PRO A 48 -12.15 -23.10 -18.72
CA PRO A 48 -12.08 -23.91 -19.93
C PRO A 48 -11.64 -25.36 -19.62
N ARG A 49 -12.17 -26.31 -20.40
CA ARG A 49 -11.81 -27.73 -20.28
C ARG A 49 -10.61 -28.02 -21.15
N ILE A 50 -9.42 -27.91 -20.58
CA ILE A 50 -8.15 -28.28 -21.22
C ILE A 50 -7.39 -29.25 -20.30
N ASP A 51 -6.33 -29.83 -20.79
CA ASP A 51 -5.35 -30.51 -19.93
C ASP A 51 -4.52 -29.46 -19.19
N TRP A 52 -4.85 -29.25 -17.92
CA TRP A 52 -4.17 -28.29 -17.07
C TRP A 52 -2.76 -28.72 -16.64
N THR A 53 -2.33 -29.93 -16.97
CA THR A 53 -0.95 -30.42 -16.74
C THR A 53 -0.07 -30.12 -17.94
N ASP A 54 -0.66 -29.94 -19.14
CA ASP A 54 0.07 -29.62 -20.36
C ASP A 54 0.42 -28.12 -20.45
N PRO A 55 1.70 -27.74 -20.48
CA PRO A 55 2.14 -26.36 -20.63
C PRO A 55 1.74 -25.74 -21.98
N GLN A 56 1.70 -26.54 -23.06
CA GLN A 56 1.35 -26.07 -24.39
C GLN A 56 -0.14 -25.72 -24.46
N ALA A 57 -1.02 -26.58 -23.97
CA ALA A 57 -2.45 -26.31 -23.89
C ALA A 57 -2.78 -25.05 -23.09
N LYS A 58 -2.05 -24.81 -21.99
CA LYS A 58 -2.17 -23.57 -21.22
C LYS A 58 -1.72 -22.34 -22.01
N GLN A 59 -0.62 -22.43 -22.74
CA GLN A 59 -0.10 -21.32 -23.54
C GLN A 59 -1.05 -21.00 -24.70
N GLU A 60 -1.58 -22.00 -25.39
CA GLU A 60 -2.56 -21.83 -26.46
C GLU A 60 -3.84 -21.15 -25.92
N LEU A 61 -4.34 -21.59 -24.76
CA LEU A 61 -5.50 -20.97 -24.13
C LEU A 61 -5.22 -19.49 -23.75
N VAL A 62 -4.07 -19.19 -23.15
CA VAL A 62 -3.70 -17.81 -22.79
C VAL A 62 -3.61 -16.95 -24.05
N SER A 63 -2.97 -17.43 -25.11
CA SER A 63 -2.90 -16.73 -26.39
C SER A 63 -4.29 -16.42 -26.96
N ALA A 64 -5.19 -17.39 -26.94
CA ALA A 64 -6.56 -17.22 -27.43
C ALA A 64 -7.34 -16.19 -26.60
N LEU A 65 -7.27 -16.26 -25.26
CA LEU A 65 -7.96 -15.33 -24.37
C LEU A 65 -7.43 -13.90 -24.47
N VAL A 66 -6.13 -13.71 -24.62
CA VAL A 66 -5.52 -12.38 -24.83
C VAL A 66 -5.92 -11.81 -26.19
N THR A 67 -5.95 -12.65 -27.23
CA THR A 67 -6.41 -12.24 -28.56
C THR A 67 -7.87 -11.79 -28.52
N ASP A 68 -8.75 -12.57 -27.88
CA ASP A 68 -10.16 -12.20 -27.66
C ASP A 68 -10.29 -10.88 -26.89
N ALA A 69 -9.55 -10.71 -25.79
CA ALA A 69 -9.58 -9.51 -24.98
C ALA A 69 -9.16 -8.26 -25.79
N ASN A 70 -8.08 -8.37 -26.54
CA ASN A 70 -7.60 -7.28 -27.41
C ASN A 70 -8.58 -6.94 -28.53
N ALA A 71 -9.25 -7.95 -29.13
CA ALA A 71 -10.27 -7.74 -30.15
C ALA A 71 -11.48 -6.99 -29.58
N VAL A 72 -11.95 -7.37 -28.38
CA VAL A 72 -13.05 -6.68 -27.69
C VAL A 72 -12.68 -5.24 -27.37
N VAL A 73 -11.48 -5.00 -26.80
CA VAL A 73 -11.01 -3.63 -26.52
C VAL A 73 -10.94 -2.81 -27.80
N ALA A 74 -10.33 -3.33 -28.86
CA ALA A 74 -10.22 -2.63 -30.14
C ALA A 74 -11.59 -2.31 -30.76
N ALA A 75 -12.55 -3.24 -30.71
CA ALA A 75 -13.89 -3.03 -31.23
C ALA A 75 -14.70 -1.98 -30.45
N LEU A 76 -14.47 -1.87 -29.12
CA LEU A 76 -15.18 -0.92 -28.27
C LEU A 76 -14.51 0.47 -28.19
N THR A 77 -13.21 0.58 -28.55
CA THR A 77 -12.44 1.85 -28.45
C THR A 77 -11.94 2.34 -29.80
N GLY A 78 -12.11 1.59 -30.88
CA GLY A 78 -11.59 1.91 -32.21
C GLY A 78 -12.32 3.05 -32.94
N ALA A 79 -11.63 3.77 -33.82
CA ALA A 79 -12.07 4.95 -34.54
C ALA A 79 -13.14 4.70 -35.63
N GLY A 80 -13.91 3.66 -35.57
CA GLY A 80 -14.98 3.28 -36.51
C GLY A 80 -16.24 2.75 -35.85
N SER A 81 -16.24 2.59 -34.52
CA SER A 81 -17.47 2.37 -33.78
C SER A 81 -18.25 3.69 -33.78
N ASP A 82 -19.54 3.67 -34.17
CA ASP A 82 -20.46 4.72 -33.71
C ASP A 82 -20.15 4.91 -32.22
N GLN A 83 -19.58 6.08 -31.86
CA GLN A 83 -19.05 6.29 -30.50
C GLN A 83 -20.19 6.06 -29.51
N VAL A 84 -20.29 4.85 -28.99
CA VAL A 84 -21.09 4.60 -27.80
C VAL A 84 -20.36 5.36 -26.71
N GLU A 85 -20.92 6.47 -26.31
CA GLU A 85 -20.41 7.26 -25.19
C GLU A 85 -20.49 6.34 -23.98
N LEU A 86 -19.31 5.80 -23.59
CA LEU A 86 -19.20 4.87 -22.46
C LEU A 86 -19.41 5.70 -21.19
N ASP A 87 -20.37 5.33 -20.39
CA ASP A 87 -20.46 5.85 -19.03
C ASP A 87 -19.22 5.41 -18.21
N GLU A 88 -19.06 5.98 -17.03
CA GLU A 88 -17.91 5.73 -16.17
C GLU A 88 -17.74 4.24 -15.85
N THR A 89 -18.84 3.52 -15.61
CA THR A 89 -18.85 2.08 -15.28
C THR A 89 -18.40 1.24 -16.48
N ALA A 90 -18.92 1.56 -17.66
CA ALA A 90 -18.53 0.88 -18.90
C ALA A 90 -17.07 1.15 -19.26
N ALA A 91 -16.63 2.41 -19.15
CA ALA A 91 -15.25 2.80 -19.38
C ALA A 91 -14.28 2.08 -18.42
N ALA A 92 -14.61 2.00 -17.13
CA ALA A 92 -13.83 1.26 -16.14
C ALA A 92 -13.76 -0.24 -16.47
N ALA A 93 -14.84 -0.86 -16.94
CA ALA A 93 -14.83 -2.28 -17.33
C ALA A 93 -13.91 -2.54 -18.51
N VAL A 94 -13.92 -1.68 -19.53
CA VAL A 94 -13.03 -1.79 -20.70
C VAL A 94 -11.57 -1.54 -20.29
N ALA A 95 -11.30 -0.54 -19.46
CA ALA A 95 -9.96 -0.25 -18.96
C ALA A 95 -9.41 -1.43 -18.14
N LEU A 96 -10.23 -2.05 -17.28
CA LEU A 96 -9.83 -3.25 -16.55
C LEU A 96 -9.50 -4.41 -17.49
N LEU A 97 -10.30 -4.64 -18.53
CA LEU A 97 -10.03 -5.68 -19.53
C LEU A 97 -8.68 -5.44 -20.22
N ALA A 98 -8.42 -4.22 -20.68
CA ALA A 98 -7.16 -3.84 -21.29
C ALA A 98 -5.96 -4.06 -20.36
N LEU A 99 -6.11 -3.67 -19.09
CA LEU A 99 -5.08 -3.86 -18.05
C LEU A 99 -4.78 -5.35 -17.83
N VAL A 100 -5.81 -6.16 -17.61
CA VAL A 100 -5.67 -7.61 -17.35
C VAL A 100 -5.10 -8.35 -18.56
N ALA A 101 -5.45 -7.92 -19.79
CA ALA A 101 -4.90 -8.48 -21.01
C ALA A 101 -3.40 -8.24 -21.18
N GLY A 102 -2.84 -7.19 -20.54
CA GLY A 102 -1.43 -6.83 -20.67
C GLY A 102 -0.54 -7.11 -19.45
N GLN A 103 -1.12 -7.20 -18.23
CA GLN A 103 -0.31 -7.20 -17.00
C GLN A 103 0.54 -8.46 -16.78
N ASP A 104 0.05 -9.64 -17.17
CA ASP A 104 0.67 -10.94 -16.85
C ASP A 104 1.13 -11.71 -18.09
N VAL A 105 1.18 -11.05 -19.24
CA VAL A 105 1.51 -11.69 -20.51
C VAL A 105 2.66 -10.97 -21.21
N GLU A 106 3.41 -11.74 -21.97
CA GLU A 106 4.46 -11.24 -22.88
C GLU A 106 4.38 -12.01 -24.19
N PRO A 107 4.90 -11.48 -25.31
CA PRO A 107 4.96 -12.22 -26.56
C PRO A 107 5.63 -13.59 -26.37
N ALA A 108 5.10 -14.61 -27.02
CA ALA A 108 5.70 -15.95 -27.01
C ALA A 108 7.09 -15.92 -27.64
N GLU A 109 7.92 -16.92 -27.36
CA GLU A 109 9.26 -16.99 -27.90
C GLU A 109 9.24 -17.00 -29.45
N GLY A 110 10.01 -16.09 -30.04
CA GLY A 110 10.02 -15.87 -31.50
C GLY A 110 8.79 -15.14 -32.05
N SER A 111 8.02 -14.45 -31.20
CA SER A 111 6.88 -13.60 -31.54
C SER A 111 7.10 -12.16 -31.09
N ASP A 112 6.48 -11.19 -31.79
CA ASP A 112 6.35 -9.80 -31.35
C ASP A 112 4.94 -9.50 -30.79
N GLY A 113 4.10 -10.53 -30.65
CA GLY A 113 2.71 -10.45 -30.19
C GLY A 113 1.71 -10.07 -31.28
N ARG A 114 2.14 -9.60 -32.44
CA ARG A 114 1.24 -9.24 -33.57
C ARG A 114 0.63 -10.44 -34.25
N ASP A 115 1.28 -11.58 -34.11
CA ASP A 115 0.81 -12.88 -34.62
C ASP A 115 -0.17 -13.60 -33.66
N GLY A 116 -0.58 -12.92 -32.58
CA GLY A 116 -1.52 -13.45 -31.59
C GLY A 116 -0.92 -14.49 -30.64
N ARG A 117 0.41 -14.69 -30.63
CA ARG A 117 1.06 -15.67 -29.76
C ARG A 117 1.58 -15.04 -28.51
N TRP A 118 0.99 -15.42 -27.38
CA TRP A 118 1.27 -14.89 -26.06
C TRP A 118 1.66 -16.00 -25.08
N ARG A 119 2.41 -15.66 -24.06
CA ARG A 119 2.70 -16.53 -22.93
C ARG A 119 2.57 -15.75 -21.61
N ILE A 120 2.41 -16.46 -20.50
CA ILE A 120 2.47 -15.85 -19.18
C ILE A 120 3.86 -15.26 -18.96
N ALA A 121 3.91 -14.01 -18.52
CA ALA A 121 5.15 -13.28 -18.30
C ALA A 121 5.99 -13.94 -17.20
N ARG A 122 7.31 -13.96 -17.39
CA ARG A 122 8.25 -14.50 -16.39
C ARG A 122 8.35 -13.65 -15.14
N ARG A 123 7.97 -12.38 -15.22
CA ARG A 123 7.99 -11.45 -14.09
C ARG A 123 6.59 -10.95 -13.82
N VAL A 124 6.27 -10.84 -12.53
CA VAL A 124 5.00 -10.23 -12.11
C VAL A 124 5.04 -8.74 -12.42
N ALA A 125 3.97 -8.23 -13.03
CA ALA A 125 3.85 -6.80 -13.32
C ALA A 125 3.89 -5.98 -12.01
N PRO A 126 4.55 -4.82 -12.01
CA PRO A 126 4.44 -3.87 -10.91
C PRO A 126 2.97 -3.50 -10.69
N ASP A 127 2.56 -3.39 -9.43
CA ASP A 127 1.19 -3.00 -9.05
C ASP A 127 0.07 -3.85 -9.68
N ARG A 128 0.32 -5.15 -9.83
CA ARG A 128 -0.58 -6.13 -10.43
C ARG A 128 -1.95 -6.15 -9.76
N VAL A 129 -3.02 -6.03 -10.52
CA VAL A 129 -4.39 -6.34 -10.08
C VAL A 129 -4.49 -7.86 -9.85
N ILE A 130 -4.89 -8.28 -8.65
CA ILE A 130 -4.94 -9.69 -8.28
C ILE A 130 -6.33 -10.30 -8.39
N SER A 131 -7.36 -9.48 -8.55
CA SER A 131 -8.75 -9.91 -8.68
C SER A 131 -9.55 -8.90 -9.50
N THR A 132 -10.37 -9.40 -10.43
CA THR A 132 -11.35 -8.59 -11.17
C THR A 132 -12.62 -8.30 -10.35
N VAL A 133 -12.73 -8.89 -9.16
CA VAL A 133 -13.85 -8.68 -8.22
C VAL A 133 -13.53 -7.55 -7.25
N ASP A 134 -12.26 -7.44 -6.84
CA ASP A 134 -11.76 -6.32 -6.04
C ASP A 134 -10.47 -5.80 -6.68
N GLU A 135 -10.62 -4.78 -7.53
CA GLU A 135 -9.54 -4.20 -8.33
C GLU A 135 -8.50 -3.43 -7.52
N GLN A 136 -8.83 -3.06 -6.28
CA GLN A 136 -7.95 -2.30 -5.40
C GLN A 136 -7.15 -3.21 -4.46
N ALA A 137 -7.52 -4.47 -4.32
CA ALA A 137 -6.71 -5.44 -3.59
C ALA A 137 -5.38 -5.69 -4.31
N ARG A 138 -4.29 -5.77 -3.56
CA ARG A 138 -2.95 -5.97 -4.10
C ARG A 138 -2.23 -7.10 -3.39
N HIS A 139 -1.33 -7.73 -4.14
CA HIS A 139 -0.39 -8.71 -3.63
C HIS A 139 0.81 -8.00 -3.02
N THR A 140 1.15 -8.33 -1.78
CA THR A 140 2.38 -7.85 -1.18
C THR A 140 3.23 -9.01 -0.68
N ARG A 141 4.54 -8.79 -0.62
CA ARG A 141 5.51 -9.81 -0.26
C ARG A 141 6.55 -9.19 0.68
N LYS A 142 6.55 -9.64 1.92
CA LYS A 142 7.59 -9.27 2.89
C LYS A 142 8.82 -10.19 2.77
N SER A 143 8.61 -11.47 2.49
CA SER A 143 9.64 -12.47 2.24
C SER A 143 9.18 -13.48 1.19
N GLN A 144 10.06 -14.43 0.81
CA GLN A 144 9.67 -15.49 -0.15
C GLN A 144 8.48 -16.32 0.34
N HIS A 145 8.31 -16.47 1.65
CA HIS A 145 7.29 -17.30 2.28
C HIS A 145 6.13 -16.51 2.87
N ASN A 146 6.27 -15.19 3.04
CA ASN A 146 5.22 -14.34 3.61
C ASN A 146 4.61 -13.45 2.54
N ARG A 147 3.55 -13.97 1.90
CA ARG A 147 2.71 -13.28 0.92
C ARG A 147 1.37 -12.98 1.54
N LYS A 148 0.83 -11.80 1.27
CA LYS A 148 -0.51 -11.38 1.70
C LYS A 148 -1.21 -10.67 0.56
N ASP A 149 -2.48 -10.94 0.42
CA ASP A 149 -3.36 -10.34 -0.58
C ASP A 149 -4.37 -9.45 0.15
N GLY A 150 -4.53 -8.21 -0.28
CA GLY A 150 -5.47 -7.28 0.32
C GLY A 150 -4.95 -5.86 0.40
N TYR A 151 -5.03 -5.26 1.58
CA TYR A 151 -4.82 -3.85 1.83
C TYR A 151 -3.76 -3.61 2.91
N ARG A 152 -3.18 -2.42 2.90
CA ARG A 152 -2.27 -1.96 3.94
C ARG A 152 -2.98 -0.99 4.85
N ALA A 153 -2.99 -1.27 6.16
CA ALA A 153 -3.40 -0.32 7.18
C ALA A 153 -2.17 0.41 7.72
N HIS A 154 -2.27 1.72 7.79
CA HIS A 154 -1.30 2.62 8.41
C HIS A 154 -1.93 3.20 9.65
N LEU A 155 -1.19 3.26 10.75
CA LEU A 155 -1.69 3.70 12.03
C LEU A 155 -0.69 4.66 12.66
N VAL A 156 -1.18 5.68 13.33
CA VAL A 156 -0.42 6.50 14.27
C VAL A 156 -0.99 6.25 15.65
N ASN A 157 -0.14 6.03 16.64
CA ASN A 157 -0.57 5.91 18.02
C ASN A 157 0.28 6.78 18.94
N GLU A 158 -0.32 7.26 19.98
CA GLU A 158 0.35 7.95 21.07
C GLU A 158 0.87 6.88 22.05
N PRO A 159 2.20 6.78 22.29
CA PRO A 159 2.78 5.65 23.01
C PRO A 159 2.50 5.65 24.50
N GLY A 160 2.30 6.80 25.14
CA GLY A 160 1.99 6.91 26.56
C GLY A 160 0.62 6.37 26.91
N THR A 161 -0.37 6.61 26.07
CA THR A 161 -1.75 6.13 26.23
C THR A 161 -2.06 4.88 25.43
N GLY A 162 -1.37 4.66 24.31
CA GLY A 162 -1.68 3.63 23.32
C GLY A 162 -2.94 3.92 22.49
N LEU A 163 -3.40 5.18 22.51
CA LEU A 163 -4.52 5.62 21.67
C LEU A 163 -4.06 5.73 20.22
N ILE A 164 -4.91 5.31 19.31
CA ILE A 164 -4.70 5.48 17.87
C ILE A 164 -5.18 6.88 17.52
N THR A 165 -4.27 7.73 17.08
CA THR A 165 -4.52 9.15 16.81
C THR A 165 -4.83 9.41 15.33
N ASP A 166 -4.34 8.56 14.44
CA ASP A 166 -4.63 8.65 13.02
C ASP A 166 -4.57 7.27 12.36
N GLU A 167 -5.30 7.07 11.27
CA GLU A 167 -5.31 5.84 10.49
C GLU A 167 -5.64 6.06 9.03
N ALA A 168 -5.09 5.20 8.17
CA ALA A 168 -5.45 5.12 6.76
C ALA A 168 -5.37 3.68 6.26
N LEU A 169 -6.29 3.31 5.38
CA LEU A 169 -6.24 2.04 4.66
C LEU A 169 -6.05 2.32 3.17
N THR A 170 -5.00 1.74 2.61
CA THR A 170 -4.60 1.95 1.22
C THR A 170 -4.46 0.64 0.47
N MET A 171 -4.34 0.70 -0.85
CA MET A 171 -3.86 -0.43 -1.63
C MET A 171 -2.49 -0.87 -1.09
N ALA A 172 -2.21 -2.17 -1.15
CA ALA A 172 -0.96 -2.72 -0.59
C ALA A 172 0.27 -2.48 -1.47
N ALA A 173 0.11 -1.91 -2.66
CA ALA A 173 1.17 -1.57 -3.61
C ALA A 173 0.95 -0.18 -4.22
N GLY A 174 1.94 0.30 -4.95
CA GLY A 174 1.97 1.64 -5.54
C GLY A 174 2.83 2.62 -4.73
N PRO A 175 3.50 3.58 -5.39
CA PRO A 175 4.39 4.54 -4.74
C PRO A 175 3.67 5.42 -3.72
N ASP A 176 2.45 5.88 -4.05
CA ASP A 176 1.63 6.76 -3.21
C ASP A 176 1.04 6.03 -1.99
N ASN A 177 1.08 4.69 -1.98
CA ASN A 177 0.63 3.84 -0.89
C ASN A 177 1.80 3.32 -0.04
N SER A 178 3.01 3.84 -0.24
CA SER A 178 4.17 3.47 0.57
C SER A 178 4.04 4.00 1.99
N ASP A 179 4.68 3.30 2.93
CA ASP A 179 4.66 3.68 4.34
C ASP A 179 5.13 5.11 4.56
N ALA A 180 6.19 5.53 3.86
CA ALA A 180 6.72 6.88 3.95
C ALA A 180 5.79 7.95 3.34
N ALA A 181 5.11 7.63 2.22
CA ALA A 181 4.18 8.56 1.59
C ALA A 181 2.95 8.83 2.49
N ILE A 182 2.39 7.75 3.07
CA ILE A 182 1.25 7.90 3.99
C ILE A 182 1.67 8.59 5.29
N ALA A 183 2.85 8.26 5.83
CA ALA A 183 3.38 8.93 7.01
C ALA A 183 3.59 10.44 6.79
N ALA A 184 4.08 10.84 5.62
CA ALA A 184 4.21 12.25 5.28
C ALA A 184 2.86 12.98 5.27
N ARG A 185 1.78 12.30 4.85
CA ARG A 185 0.41 12.84 4.94
C ARG A 185 -0.05 13.00 6.39
N PHE A 186 0.23 12.02 7.27
CA PHE A 186 -0.07 12.14 8.70
C PHE A 186 0.71 13.30 9.34
N VAL A 187 1.99 13.46 9.03
CA VAL A 187 2.81 14.59 9.49
C VAL A 187 2.22 15.92 9.03
N ALA A 188 1.78 16.01 7.77
CA ALA A 188 1.17 17.23 7.25
C ALA A 188 -0.14 17.60 7.97
N ASN A 189 -0.90 16.62 8.46
CA ASN A 189 -2.13 16.85 9.22
C ASN A 189 -1.89 17.40 10.63
N THR A 190 -0.67 17.28 11.17
CA THR A 190 -0.33 17.83 12.50
C THR A 190 0.00 19.32 12.47
N VAL A 191 0.27 19.86 11.29
CA VAL A 191 0.52 21.31 11.11
C VAL A 191 -0.83 22.01 10.98
N PRO A 192 -1.16 23.01 11.84
CA PRO A 192 -2.39 23.76 11.72
C PRO A 192 -2.49 24.41 10.33
N ASN A 193 -3.39 23.92 9.50
CA ASN A 193 -3.67 24.52 8.21
C ASN A 193 -4.87 25.45 8.36
N PRO A 194 -4.73 26.78 8.14
CA PRO A 194 -5.83 27.69 8.22
C PRO A 194 -6.98 27.41 7.22
N ASN A 195 -6.70 26.61 6.19
CA ASN A 195 -7.70 26.20 5.19
C ASN A 195 -8.33 24.82 5.47
N ASN A 196 -8.08 24.20 6.63
CA ASN A 196 -8.57 22.85 6.91
C ASN A 196 -10.05 22.82 7.36
N GLN A 197 -10.64 23.99 7.67
CA GLN A 197 -12.06 24.07 8.01
C GLN A 197 -12.96 23.64 6.83
N ASP A 198 -12.57 23.94 5.60
CA ASP A 198 -13.33 23.60 4.39
C ASP A 198 -13.26 22.09 4.05
N ARG A 199 -12.23 21.37 4.51
CA ARG A 199 -12.09 19.92 4.28
C ARG A 199 -12.95 19.09 5.22
N ASP A 200 -13.04 19.48 6.47
CA ASP A 200 -13.87 18.80 7.46
C ASP A 200 -15.37 18.93 7.13
N GLU A 201 -15.76 20.01 6.44
CA GLU A 201 -17.12 20.18 5.91
C GLU A 201 -17.36 19.33 4.67
N GLN A 202 -16.42 19.23 3.73
CA GLN A 202 -16.52 18.35 2.55
C GLN A 202 -16.57 16.88 2.92
N ASP A 203 -15.74 16.42 3.86
CA ASP A 203 -15.75 15.03 4.35
C ASP A 203 -17.05 14.69 5.07
N ARG A 204 -17.72 15.67 5.72
CA ARG A 204 -19.06 15.49 6.31
C ARG A 204 -20.13 15.38 5.24
N ASP A 205 -20.11 16.27 4.25
CA ASP A 205 -21.07 16.26 3.16
C ASP A 205 -20.99 14.98 2.30
N GLU A 206 -19.78 14.41 2.13
CA GLU A 206 -19.62 13.10 1.49
C GLU A 206 -20.13 11.94 2.37
N GLN A 207 -19.95 12.01 3.70
CA GLN A 207 -20.48 11.01 4.61
C GLN A 207 -22.01 11.04 4.67
N ASP A 208 -22.62 12.21 4.68
CA ASP A 208 -24.09 12.38 4.69
C ASP A 208 -24.72 11.90 3.38
N ARG A 209 -24.05 12.07 2.23
CA ARG A 209 -24.49 11.49 0.94
C ARG A 209 -24.39 9.97 0.93
N ASP A 210 -23.29 9.42 1.41
CA ASP A 210 -23.11 7.97 1.52
C ASP A 210 -24.10 7.31 2.49
N GLU A 211 -24.56 8.02 3.51
CA GLU A 211 -25.65 7.54 4.40
C GLU A 211 -27.02 7.60 3.72
N GLN A 212 -27.31 8.64 2.95
CA GLN A 212 -28.56 8.75 2.18
C GLN A 212 -28.68 7.67 1.11
N ASP A 213 -27.59 7.42 0.35
CA ASP A 213 -27.55 6.36 -0.67
C ASP A 213 -27.70 4.95 -0.05
N ARG A 214 -27.30 4.76 1.21
CA ARG A 214 -27.52 3.49 1.94
C ARG A 214 -28.96 3.29 2.34
N ASP A 215 -29.60 4.33 2.85
CA ASP A 215 -30.99 4.26 3.26
C ASP A 215 -31.93 4.01 2.06
N GLU A 216 -31.54 4.47 0.86
CA GLU A 216 -32.26 4.15 -0.39
C GLU A 216 -32.02 2.69 -0.83
N GLN A 217 -30.78 2.18 -0.73
CA GLN A 217 -30.46 0.78 -1.07
C GLN A 217 -31.10 -0.23 -0.11
N ASP A 218 -31.13 0.07 1.18
CA ASP A 218 -31.77 -0.80 2.19
C ASP A 218 -33.30 -0.84 2.02
N ARG A 219 -33.92 0.23 1.54
CA ARG A 219 -35.34 0.25 1.17
C ARG A 219 -35.62 -0.62 -0.05
N ASP A 220 -34.79 -0.52 -1.08
CA ASP A 220 -34.95 -1.33 -2.29
C ASP A 220 -34.66 -2.83 -2.04
N GLU A 221 -33.86 -3.19 -1.05
CA GLU A 221 -33.65 -4.59 -0.63
C GLU A 221 -34.81 -5.12 0.20
N GLN A 222 -35.42 -4.32 1.08
CA GLN A 222 -36.60 -4.70 1.85
C GLN A 222 -37.82 -4.95 0.94
N ASP A 223 -38.03 -4.13 -0.09
CA ASP A 223 -39.09 -4.32 -1.07
C ASP A 223 -38.92 -5.57 -1.95
N ARG A 224 -37.68 -6.08 -2.08
CA ARG A 224 -37.37 -7.33 -2.80
C ARG A 224 -37.55 -8.59 -1.97
N ASP A 225 -37.29 -8.52 -0.67
CA ASP A 225 -37.43 -9.68 0.23
C ASP A 225 -38.88 -10.01 0.54
N GLU A 226 -39.81 -9.06 0.41
CA GLU A 226 -41.26 -9.33 0.53
C GLU A 226 -41.85 -10.09 -0.67
N GLN A 227 -41.07 -10.26 -1.78
CA GLN A 227 -41.55 -10.94 -3.00
C GLN A 227 -40.92 -12.33 -3.25
N ALA A 228 -40.11 -12.88 -2.37
CA ALA A 228 -39.48 -14.19 -2.56
C ALA A 228 -40.18 -15.30 -1.77
N PRO A 229 -40.46 -16.48 -2.38
CA PRO A 229 -41.08 -17.59 -1.68
C PRO A 229 -40.07 -18.32 -0.79
N SER A 230 -40.48 -18.61 0.45
CA SER A 230 -39.74 -19.35 1.46
C SER A 230 -39.40 -20.78 1.02
N GLY A 231 -38.14 -21.13 1.02
CA GLY A 231 -37.63 -22.49 0.79
C GLY A 231 -36.66 -22.90 1.89
N ASP A 232 -37.15 -23.72 2.83
CA ASP A 232 -36.35 -24.35 3.87
C ASP A 232 -35.49 -25.50 3.33
N GLY A 233 -34.19 -25.50 3.71
CA GLY A 233 -33.32 -26.67 3.56
C GLY A 233 -32.04 -26.53 4.41
N PRO A 234 -31.67 -27.55 5.21
CA PRO A 234 -30.62 -27.44 6.20
C PRO A 234 -29.22 -27.62 5.61
N ILE A 235 -28.29 -26.76 6.04
CA ILE A 235 -26.87 -26.80 5.66
C ILE A 235 -26.11 -27.67 6.67
N ALA A 236 -25.50 -28.74 6.17
CA ALA A 236 -24.62 -29.62 6.91
C ALA A 236 -23.24 -28.98 7.17
N ALA A 237 -22.73 -29.18 8.38
CA ALA A 237 -21.42 -28.73 8.81
C ALA A 237 -20.36 -29.77 8.44
N ASP A 238 -19.22 -29.30 7.90
CA ASP A 238 -18.04 -30.12 7.59
C ASP A 238 -16.92 -29.87 8.63
N PRO A 239 -16.17 -30.91 9.02
CA PRO A 239 -15.31 -30.86 10.21
C PRO A 239 -13.90 -30.30 9.94
N ALA A 240 -13.35 -29.73 11.01
CA ALA A 240 -12.04 -29.10 11.11
C ALA A 240 -10.85 -30.06 10.91
N ALA A 241 -9.81 -29.61 10.21
CA ALA A 241 -8.48 -30.18 10.23
C ALA A 241 -7.56 -29.43 11.22
N PRO A 242 -6.60 -30.10 11.87
CA PRO A 242 -5.84 -29.57 12.99
C PRO A 242 -4.69 -28.65 12.57
N GLY A 243 -4.48 -27.60 13.36
CA GLY A 243 -3.40 -26.64 13.20
C GLY A 243 -2.05 -27.18 13.65
N THR A 244 -1.01 -26.71 13.00
CA THR A 244 0.36 -26.78 13.50
C THR A 244 0.78 -25.39 13.93
N ASP A 245 1.16 -25.30 15.21
CA ASP A 245 1.77 -24.13 15.82
C ASP A 245 3.14 -23.87 15.19
N ASP A 246 3.34 -22.66 14.66
CA ASP A 246 4.68 -22.13 14.50
C ASP A 246 4.68 -20.67 14.96
N ALA A 247 5.29 -20.45 16.12
CA ALA A 247 5.51 -19.17 16.73
C ALA A 247 6.73 -18.50 16.08
N GLY A 248 6.49 -17.76 15.00
CA GLY A 248 7.46 -16.90 14.33
C GLY A 248 7.11 -15.44 14.55
N THR A 249 7.71 -14.84 15.55
CA THR A 249 7.74 -13.39 15.78
C THR A 249 8.47 -12.71 14.63
N ASP A 250 7.82 -11.76 13.98
CA ASP A 250 8.28 -10.56 13.28
C ASP A 250 7.36 -10.14 12.11
N ASP A 251 6.08 -9.97 12.41
CA ASP A 251 5.14 -9.29 11.52
C ASP A 251 4.96 -7.83 11.98
N ALA A 252 5.99 -6.99 11.76
CA ALA A 252 5.85 -5.55 11.92
C ALA A 252 5.02 -5.01 10.74
N ASP A 253 3.72 -4.90 10.95
CA ASP A 253 2.87 -4.02 10.16
C ASP A 253 3.33 -2.57 10.43
N CYS A 254 3.34 -1.73 9.40
CA CYS A 254 3.90 -0.39 9.45
C CYS A 254 3.06 0.52 10.35
N VAL A 255 3.64 0.96 11.45
CA VAL A 255 3.03 1.96 12.35
C VAL A 255 4.02 3.07 12.60
N LEU A 256 3.54 4.29 12.50
CA LEU A 256 4.21 5.50 12.93
C LEU A 256 3.63 5.94 14.26
N THR A 257 4.44 6.52 15.10
CA THR A 257 4.06 7.02 16.43
C THR A 257 4.51 8.45 16.59
N ALA A 258 3.67 9.31 17.14
CA ALA A 258 4.00 10.69 17.50
C ALA A 258 3.86 10.90 19.01
N VAL A 259 4.80 11.62 19.61
CA VAL A 259 4.86 11.94 21.04
C VAL A 259 5.05 13.44 21.23
N THR A 260 4.39 14.03 22.23
CA THR A 260 4.69 15.37 22.74
C THR A 260 5.74 15.26 23.84
N ASP A 261 6.72 16.18 23.89
CA ASP A 261 7.86 16.17 24.81
C ASP A 261 7.51 16.57 26.25
N ASP A 262 6.34 16.24 26.79
CA ASP A 262 6.03 16.47 28.18
C ASP A 262 6.33 15.24 29.04
N HIS A 263 7.57 15.20 29.57
CA HIS A 263 7.93 14.38 30.70
C HIS A 263 7.55 15.09 31.99
N GLU A 264 6.27 15.07 32.36
CA GLU A 264 5.85 15.01 33.79
C GLU A 264 4.34 14.81 33.85
N GLY A 265 3.94 13.79 34.58
CA GLY A 265 2.56 13.36 34.65
C GLY A 265 1.62 14.43 35.21
N ALA A 266 0.72 14.86 34.38
CA ALA A 266 -0.58 15.36 34.75
C ALA A 266 -1.54 15.22 33.59
N VAL A 267 -2.43 14.26 33.68
CA VAL A 267 -3.58 14.16 32.79
C VAL A 267 -4.53 15.30 33.14
N ALA A 268 -4.40 16.43 32.50
CA ALA A 268 -5.41 17.47 32.54
C ALA A 268 -6.48 17.18 31.52
N ALA A 269 -7.62 16.76 32.00
CA ALA A 269 -8.85 16.71 31.24
C ALA A 269 -9.27 18.13 30.86
N GLY A 270 -9.43 18.38 29.54
CA GLY A 270 -10.23 19.49 29.04
C GLY A 270 -9.47 20.77 28.78
N ALA A 271 -9.11 21.00 27.52
CA ALA A 271 -9.05 22.35 26.97
C ALA A 271 -9.41 22.32 25.51
N VAL A 272 -10.62 22.72 25.20
CA VAL A 272 -11.01 23.29 23.94
C VAL A 272 -10.33 24.63 23.79
N ALA A 273 -9.61 24.80 22.69
CA ALA A 273 -9.28 26.01 21.95
C ALA A 273 -9.03 27.33 22.75
N GLY A 274 -7.87 27.91 22.49
CA GLY A 274 -7.63 29.32 22.59
C GLY A 274 -6.36 29.69 23.38
N GLY A 275 -5.21 29.68 22.71
CA GLY A 275 -3.97 30.23 23.23
C GLY A 275 -2.91 30.24 22.17
N ASN A 276 -2.40 31.41 21.81
CA ASN A 276 -1.20 31.61 21.02
C ASN A 276 -0.01 30.94 21.71
N GLY A 277 0.15 29.62 21.44
CA GLY A 277 1.34 28.86 21.81
C GLY A 277 1.99 28.39 20.51
N GLN A 278 3.23 28.75 20.24
CA GLN A 278 4.09 28.04 19.32
C GLN A 278 4.05 26.58 19.76
N GLY A 279 3.42 25.72 18.93
CA GLY A 279 3.24 24.32 19.28
C GLY A 279 4.61 23.66 19.45
N GLU A 280 4.82 23.03 20.60
CA GLU A 280 5.96 22.15 20.82
C GLU A 280 6.01 21.09 19.75
N GLY A 281 7.22 20.84 19.18
CA GLY A 281 7.39 19.87 18.13
C GLY A 281 7.04 18.46 18.62
N LEU A 282 6.52 17.60 17.73
CA LEU A 282 6.26 16.19 18.04
C LEU A 282 7.50 15.36 17.74
N THR A 283 7.74 14.30 18.51
CA THR A 283 8.75 13.28 18.18
C THR A 283 8.08 12.09 17.51
N TRP A 284 8.52 11.78 16.29
CA TRP A 284 7.99 10.69 15.46
C TRP A 284 8.87 9.46 15.52
N TYR A 285 8.31 8.33 15.94
CA TYR A 285 8.99 7.04 16.01
C TYR A 285 8.52 6.15 14.84
N GLY A 286 9.45 5.53 14.13
CA GLY A 286 9.14 4.63 13.02
C GLY A 286 10.24 3.60 12.80
N ASP A 287 9.90 2.49 12.17
CA ASP A 287 10.90 1.51 11.76
C ASP A 287 11.69 1.98 10.54
N SER A 288 12.63 1.16 10.07
CA SER A 288 13.49 1.53 8.93
C SER A 288 12.72 1.66 7.59
N ALA A 289 11.48 1.21 7.49
CA ALA A 289 10.66 1.41 6.29
C ALA A 289 10.28 2.88 6.13
N TYR A 290 10.10 3.58 7.26
CA TYR A 290 9.82 5.02 7.32
C TYR A 290 11.09 5.90 7.18
N GLY A 291 12.29 5.32 7.23
CA GLY A 291 13.57 6.05 7.18
C GLY A 291 13.92 6.59 5.78
N THR A 292 12.97 7.14 5.03
CA THR A 292 13.20 7.76 3.71
C THR A 292 13.60 9.22 3.86
N GLY A 293 14.28 9.76 2.85
CA GLY A 293 14.68 11.17 2.83
C GLY A 293 13.48 12.11 2.83
N ASP A 294 12.45 11.77 2.03
CA ASP A 294 11.25 12.58 1.88
C ASP A 294 10.47 12.70 3.20
N LEU A 295 10.26 11.59 3.91
CA LEU A 295 9.57 11.65 5.19
C LEU A 295 10.38 12.42 6.24
N ARG A 296 11.70 12.24 6.30
CA ARG A 296 12.55 13.02 7.20
C ARG A 296 12.49 14.52 6.91
N ALA A 297 12.44 14.89 5.62
CA ALA A 297 12.25 16.26 5.21
C ALA A 297 10.88 16.81 5.64
N ALA A 298 9.81 16.03 5.43
CA ALA A 298 8.47 16.42 5.84
C ALA A 298 8.37 16.63 7.36
N ILE A 299 8.90 15.70 8.17
CA ILE A 299 8.94 15.82 9.65
C ILE A 299 9.68 17.09 10.08
N LYS A 300 10.87 17.32 9.50
CA LYS A 300 11.66 18.52 9.80
C LYS A 300 10.97 19.81 9.37
N GLN A 301 10.32 19.83 8.20
CA GLN A 301 9.57 21.00 7.71
C GLN A 301 8.36 21.31 8.61
N ALA A 302 7.73 20.29 9.18
CA ALA A 302 6.65 20.44 10.15
C ALA A 302 7.11 20.90 11.55
N GLY A 303 8.42 21.07 11.75
CA GLY A 303 8.98 21.46 13.06
C GLY A 303 9.01 20.32 14.08
N HIS A 304 9.07 19.08 13.62
CA HIS A 304 9.04 17.87 14.43
C HIS A 304 10.39 17.13 14.41
N ASP A 305 10.59 16.23 15.37
CA ASP A 305 11.77 15.38 15.48
C ASP A 305 11.48 13.94 14.99
N ALA A 306 12.53 13.24 14.51
CA ALA A 306 12.42 11.90 13.96
C ALA A 306 13.36 10.90 14.65
N VAL A 307 12.82 10.01 15.47
CA VAL A 307 13.51 8.86 16.05
C VAL A 307 13.16 7.62 15.22
N ILE A 308 13.61 7.63 13.97
CA ILE A 308 13.38 6.56 12.99
C ILE A 308 14.69 5.86 12.74
N LYS A 309 14.71 4.51 12.93
CA LYS A 309 15.91 3.72 12.68
C LYS A 309 16.37 3.87 11.22
N PRO A 310 17.57 4.42 10.96
CA PRO A 310 18.04 4.62 9.59
C PRO A 310 18.41 3.29 8.94
N LYS A 311 18.20 3.20 7.62
CA LYS A 311 18.73 2.08 6.85
C LYS A 311 20.26 2.21 6.75
N PRO A 312 21.03 1.15 7.06
CA PRO A 312 22.47 1.21 6.90
C PRO A 312 22.84 1.37 5.43
N ALA A 313 23.80 2.21 5.15
CA ALA A 313 24.37 2.34 3.81
C ALA A 313 25.06 1.04 3.41
N GLN A 314 24.73 0.51 2.23
CA GLN A 314 25.32 -0.74 1.74
C GLN A 314 26.57 -0.46 0.90
N PRO A 315 27.68 -1.15 1.16
CA PRO A 315 28.86 -1.03 0.31
C PRO A 315 28.66 -1.78 -1.03
N ALA A 316 29.22 -1.25 -2.11
CA ALA A 316 29.17 -1.92 -3.41
C ALA A 316 30.06 -3.18 -3.49
N VAL A 317 31.01 -3.30 -2.59
CA VAL A 317 31.91 -4.45 -2.41
C VAL A 317 31.83 -4.86 -0.94
N PRO A 318 31.69 -6.13 -0.60
CA PRO A 318 31.68 -6.56 0.78
C PRO A 318 32.87 -6.04 1.59
N GLY A 319 32.61 -5.36 2.73
CA GLY A 319 33.65 -4.71 3.55
C GLY A 319 34.32 -3.49 2.89
N GLY A 320 33.75 -3.00 1.81
CA GLY A 320 34.21 -1.82 1.11
C GLY A 320 33.54 -0.52 1.57
N PHE A 321 33.71 0.52 0.77
CA PHE A 321 33.18 1.85 1.06
C PHE A 321 31.68 1.94 0.79
N THR A 322 30.96 2.48 1.75
CA THR A 322 29.54 2.84 1.62
C THR A 322 29.41 4.24 0.99
N LEU A 323 28.19 4.73 0.89
CA LEU A 323 27.92 6.09 0.42
C LEU A 323 28.44 7.15 1.42
N ASP A 324 28.51 6.83 2.71
CA ASP A 324 28.85 7.78 3.76
C ASP A 324 30.33 8.17 3.79
N GLU A 325 31.22 7.34 3.18
CA GLU A 325 32.62 7.68 3.03
C GLU A 325 32.92 8.60 1.84
N PHE A 326 31.91 8.98 1.05
CA PHE A 326 32.07 10.00 -0.01
C PHE A 326 31.59 11.35 0.54
N SER A 327 32.48 12.35 0.50
CA SER A 327 32.12 13.72 0.89
C SER A 327 31.30 14.39 -0.21
N VAL A 328 30.16 14.96 0.16
CA VAL A 328 29.29 15.72 -0.75
C VAL A 328 29.33 17.18 -0.31
N ASP A 329 29.68 18.05 -1.23
CA ASP A 329 29.61 19.49 -1.08
C ASP A 329 28.45 20.00 -1.94
N GLU A 330 27.34 20.33 -1.29
CA GLU A 330 26.11 20.79 -1.97
C GLU A 330 26.29 22.20 -2.53
N ASP A 331 27.09 23.06 -1.92
CA ASP A 331 27.31 24.44 -2.37
C ASP A 331 28.09 24.50 -3.69
N SER A 332 29.13 23.68 -3.80
CA SER A 332 29.88 23.57 -5.05
C SER A 332 29.34 22.53 -6.02
N GLY A 333 28.35 21.73 -5.59
CA GLY A 333 27.76 20.64 -6.37
C GLY A 333 28.79 19.55 -6.69
N THR A 334 29.69 19.21 -5.76
CA THR A 334 30.76 18.24 -6.00
C THR A 334 30.74 17.06 -5.03
N VAL A 335 31.27 15.95 -5.48
CA VAL A 335 31.43 14.74 -4.66
C VAL A 335 32.89 14.29 -4.70
N THR A 336 33.47 14.10 -3.51
CA THR A 336 34.86 13.62 -3.35
C THR A 336 34.85 12.18 -2.83
N CYS A 337 35.55 11.29 -3.54
CA CYS A 337 35.69 9.88 -3.17
C CYS A 337 36.70 9.65 -2.06
N PRO A 338 36.72 8.47 -1.39
CA PRO A 338 37.71 8.14 -0.35
C PRO A 338 39.18 8.22 -0.78
N ALA A 339 39.48 8.22 -2.10
CA ALA A 339 40.82 8.45 -2.64
C ALA A 339 41.13 9.93 -2.90
N GLY A 340 40.28 10.87 -2.41
CA GLY A 340 40.48 12.31 -2.57
C GLY A 340 40.22 12.85 -3.98
N ARG A 341 39.53 12.10 -4.84
CA ARG A 341 39.23 12.54 -6.22
C ARG A 341 37.81 13.12 -6.27
N THR A 342 37.71 14.33 -6.83
CA THR A 342 36.44 15.09 -6.89
C THR A 342 35.82 15.04 -8.28
N ARG A 343 34.49 14.97 -8.34
CA ARG A 343 33.66 15.03 -9.54
C ARG A 343 32.44 15.91 -9.31
N GLN A 344 31.99 16.54 -10.39
CA GLN A 344 30.76 17.31 -10.40
C GLN A 344 29.57 16.40 -10.28
N LEU A 345 28.62 16.75 -9.43
CA LEU A 345 27.30 16.13 -9.32
C LEU A 345 26.44 16.59 -10.49
N SER A 346 25.76 15.65 -11.15
CA SER A 346 24.83 16.00 -12.25
C SER A 346 23.53 16.59 -11.70
N PRO A 347 22.72 17.28 -12.55
CA PRO A 347 21.40 17.76 -12.14
C PRO A 347 20.46 16.64 -11.61
N ASN A 348 20.62 15.42 -12.12
CA ASN A 348 19.86 14.25 -11.65
C ASN A 348 20.49 13.60 -10.40
N ARG A 349 21.39 14.33 -9.70
CA ARG A 349 22.08 13.88 -8.49
C ARG A 349 22.85 12.57 -8.65
N THR A 350 23.35 12.31 -9.85
CA THR A 350 24.24 11.18 -10.13
C THR A 350 25.69 11.65 -10.31
N VAL A 351 26.66 10.86 -9.88
CA VAL A 351 28.07 11.10 -10.11
C VAL A 351 28.78 9.81 -10.53
N THR A 352 29.61 9.90 -11.58
CA THR A 352 30.40 8.77 -12.07
C THR A 352 31.87 9.13 -12.06
N PHE A 353 32.67 8.38 -11.31
CA PHE A 353 34.12 8.60 -11.21
C PHE A 353 34.89 8.07 -12.43
N GLY A 354 34.36 7.12 -13.16
CA GLY A 354 34.82 6.68 -14.49
C GLY A 354 36.30 6.38 -14.54
N VAL A 355 36.99 7.10 -15.42
CA VAL A 355 38.43 6.97 -15.67
C VAL A 355 39.30 7.22 -14.44
N LEU A 356 38.82 8.01 -13.48
CA LEU A 356 39.53 8.25 -12.22
C LEU A 356 39.67 6.98 -11.36
N CYS A 357 38.85 5.96 -11.61
CA CYS A 357 38.95 4.68 -10.91
C CYS A 357 39.94 3.71 -11.54
N ARG A 358 40.48 3.99 -12.75
CA ARG A 358 41.34 3.04 -13.49
C ARG A 358 42.56 2.67 -12.67
N ASP A 359 43.28 3.67 -12.19
CA ASP A 359 44.54 3.51 -11.47
C ASP A 359 44.42 3.86 -9.98
N CYS A 360 43.20 3.64 -9.44
CA CYS A 360 42.91 3.94 -8.04
C CYS A 360 43.33 2.77 -7.15
N PRO A 361 44.21 3.01 -6.14
CA PRO A 361 44.65 1.94 -5.23
C PRO A 361 43.50 1.38 -4.35
N LEU A 362 42.41 2.15 -4.17
CA LEU A 362 41.27 1.76 -3.38
C LEU A 362 40.13 1.10 -4.23
N ARG A 363 40.36 0.87 -5.52
CA ARG A 363 39.36 0.40 -6.45
C ARG A 363 38.70 -0.91 -6.00
N THR A 364 39.50 -1.88 -5.54
CA THR A 364 39.00 -3.20 -5.11
C THR A 364 38.05 -3.15 -3.91
N ARG A 365 38.20 -2.11 -3.07
CA ARG A 365 37.29 -1.84 -1.94
C ARG A 365 36.10 -0.93 -2.33
N CYS A 366 36.14 -0.32 -3.51
CA CYS A 366 35.19 0.70 -3.90
C CYS A 366 34.15 0.20 -4.92
N THR A 367 34.58 -0.59 -5.92
CA THR A 367 33.68 -1.03 -6.99
C THR A 367 34.21 -2.24 -7.76
N THR A 368 33.30 -3.11 -8.19
CA THR A 368 33.58 -4.19 -9.15
C THR A 368 33.29 -3.77 -10.60
N SER A 369 32.68 -2.60 -10.82
CA SER A 369 32.32 -2.10 -12.14
C SER A 369 33.55 -1.83 -13.00
N LYS A 370 33.56 -2.28 -14.25
CA LYS A 370 34.62 -2.01 -15.24
C LYS A 370 34.71 -0.52 -15.58
N THR A 371 33.58 0.19 -15.53
CA THR A 371 33.45 1.61 -15.85
C THR A 371 33.74 2.55 -14.69
N GLY A 372 34.05 2.03 -13.48
CA GLY A 372 34.29 2.83 -12.27
C GLY A 372 33.06 2.95 -11.35
N ARG A 373 33.25 3.64 -10.23
CA ARG A 373 32.19 3.86 -9.23
C ARG A 373 31.20 4.91 -9.74
N SER A 374 29.92 4.61 -9.67
CA SER A 374 28.81 5.56 -9.81
C SER A 374 28.02 5.61 -8.52
N LEU A 375 27.53 6.79 -8.16
CA LEU A 375 26.65 7.03 -7.02
C LEU A 375 25.41 7.72 -7.52
N ASP A 376 24.31 7.39 -6.88
CA ASP A 376 22.99 8.00 -7.03
C ASP A 376 22.62 8.59 -5.68
N LEU A 377 22.57 9.91 -5.57
CA LEU A 377 22.31 10.61 -4.32
C LEU A 377 20.84 11.01 -4.26
N HIS A 378 20.20 10.70 -3.15
CA HIS A 378 18.85 11.17 -2.88
C HIS A 378 18.82 12.70 -2.79
N GLU A 379 17.70 13.33 -3.10
CA GLU A 379 17.54 14.79 -2.92
C GLU A 379 17.85 15.21 -1.48
N HIS A 380 17.40 14.42 -0.52
CA HIS A 380 17.63 14.62 0.91
C HIS A 380 18.78 13.77 1.47
N ASP A 381 19.83 13.52 0.69
CA ASP A 381 20.98 12.69 1.11
C ASP A 381 21.64 13.21 2.40
N ALA A 382 21.74 14.51 2.57
CA ALA A 382 22.26 15.13 3.79
C ALA A 382 21.50 14.70 5.06
N LEU A 383 20.15 14.65 5.01
CA LEU A 383 19.34 14.19 6.13
C LEU A 383 19.53 12.70 6.40
N LEU A 384 19.68 11.90 5.35
CA LEU A 384 19.91 10.45 5.49
C LEU A 384 21.29 10.15 6.12
N ARG A 385 22.31 10.91 5.76
CA ARG A 385 23.67 10.81 6.35
C ARG A 385 23.67 11.26 7.81
N ALA A 386 23.06 12.42 8.09
CA ALA A 386 22.92 12.92 9.46
C ALA A 386 22.24 11.88 10.34
N ALA A 387 21.11 11.35 9.92
CA ALA A 387 20.38 10.34 10.68
C ALA A 387 21.21 9.07 10.98
N ARG A 388 22.06 8.62 10.04
CA ARG A 388 22.96 7.48 10.28
C ARG A 388 24.09 7.83 11.23
N ALA A 389 24.62 9.05 11.13
CA ALA A 389 25.67 9.54 12.00
C ALA A 389 25.16 9.72 13.43
N ASP A 390 24.01 10.36 13.62
CA ASP A 390 23.37 10.57 14.93
C ASP A 390 23.03 9.24 15.60
N TRP A 391 22.45 8.29 14.83
CA TRP A 391 22.14 6.96 15.35
C TRP A 391 23.36 6.15 15.79
N ALA A 392 24.50 6.37 15.12
CA ALA A 392 25.77 5.73 15.48
C ALA A 392 26.47 6.41 16.65
N ALA A 393 26.32 7.73 16.78
CA ALA A 393 26.97 8.53 17.80
C ALA A 393 26.24 8.51 19.14
N ASP A 394 24.90 8.42 19.12
CA ASP A 394 24.07 8.49 20.33
C ASP A 394 23.31 7.16 20.59
N PRO A 395 23.78 6.31 21.51
CA PRO A 395 23.08 5.10 21.92
C PRO A 395 21.70 5.35 22.54
N ALA A 396 21.44 6.54 23.11
CA ALA A 396 20.17 6.87 23.75
C ALA A 396 19.02 6.88 22.73
N LEU A 397 19.26 7.29 21.48
CA LEU A 397 18.27 7.20 20.41
C LEU A 397 17.81 5.74 20.17
N GLY A 398 18.75 4.80 20.25
CA GLY A 398 18.44 3.37 20.12
C GLY A 398 17.68 2.80 21.33
N GLU A 399 17.90 3.34 22.52
CA GLU A 399 17.18 2.97 23.76
C GLU A 399 15.77 3.51 23.75
N ASP A 400 15.60 4.76 23.41
CA ASP A 400 14.33 5.45 23.28
C ASP A 400 13.45 4.76 22.21
N TYR A 401 13.99 4.49 21.04
CA TYR A 401 13.31 3.69 20.01
C TYR A 401 12.82 2.33 20.54
N ARG A 402 13.67 1.60 21.28
CA ARG A 402 13.31 0.29 21.84
C ARG A 402 12.24 0.37 22.92
N HIS A 403 12.18 1.48 23.63
CA HIS A 403 11.16 1.74 24.66
C HIS A 403 9.76 1.88 24.03
N HIS A 404 9.64 2.63 22.94
CA HIS A 404 8.35 2.96 22.32
C HIS A 404 7.83 1.90 21.33
N ARG A 405 8.71 1.19 20.65
CA ARG A 405 8.34 0.21 19.62
C ARG A 405 7.34 -0.90 20.05
N PRO A 406 7.41 -1.51 21.24
CA PRO A 406 6.47 -2.56 21.63
C PRO A 406 5.01 -2.11 21.69
N ASN A 407 4.76 -0.83 21.98
CA ASN A 407 3.40 -0.27 22.02
C ASN A 407 2.79 -0.24 20.61
N VAL A 408 3.59 0.12 19.63
CA VAL A 408 3.25 0.12 18.21
C VAL A 408 2.84 -1.27 17.73
N GLU A 409 3.68 -2.27 17.99
CA GLU A 409 3.42 -3.66 17.57
C GLU A 409 2.15 -4.24 18.23
N ARG A 410 1.90 -3.86 19.47
CA ARG A 410 0.68 -4.23 20.19
C ARG A 410 -0.58 -3.63 19.55
N THR A 411 -0.53 -2.37 19.16
CA THR A 411 -1.63 -1.68 18.48
C THR A 411 -1.94 -2.36 17.15
N VAL A 412 -0.92 -2.65 16.35
CA VAL A 412 -1.08 -3.40 15.08
C VAL A 412 -1.76 -4.74 15.31
N ALA A 413 -1.26 -5.51 16.28
CA ALA A 413 -1.83 -6.82 16.59
C ALA A 413 -3.31 -6.71 17.00
N GLN A 414 -3.68 -5.70 17.78
CA GLN A 414 -5.07 -5.45 18.19
C GLN A 414 -5.98 -5.08 17.02
N VAL A 415 -5.49 -4.28 16.07
CA VAL A 415 -6.25 -3.92 14.87
C VAL A 415 -6.41 -5.15 13.96
N ALA A 416 -5.35 -5.94 13.77
CA ALA A 416 -5.32 -7.05 12.83
C ALA A 416 -5.98 -8.34 13.35
N THR A 417 -6.26 -8.46 14.66
CA THR A 417 -6.78 -9.70 15.26
C THR A 417 -8.04 -9.49 16.08
N GLN A 418 -8.87 -10.53 16.17
CA GLN A 418 -10.02 -10.59 17.06
C GLN A 418 -10.18 -12.01 17.62
N GLY A 419 -10.23 -12.12 18.95
CA GLY A 419 -10.32 -13.43 19.61
C GLY A 419 -9.17 -14.37 19.26
N GLY A 420 -7.95 -13.85 19.13
CA GLY A 420 -6.74 -14.61 18.77
C GLY A 420 -6.64 -15.02 17.29
N ARG A 421 -7.61 -14.61 16.45
CA ARG A 421 -7.60 -14.94 15.02
C ARG A 421 -7.38 -13.69 14.19
N ARG A 422 -6.66 -13.80 13.07
CA ARG A 422 -6.52 -12.73 12.09
C ARG A 422 -7.88 -12.38 11.49
N ILE A 423 -8.14 -11.10 11.32
CA ILE A 423 -9.35 -10.59 10.69
C ILE A 423 -9.13 -10.60 9.18
N LYS A 424 -10.13 -11.09 8.45
CA LYS A 424 -10.25 -10.91 7.02
C LYS A 424 -11.21 -9.77 6.72
N LEU A 425 -10.82 -8.87 5.84
CA LEU A 425 -11.69 -7.79 5.36
C LEU A 425 -12.86 -8.38 4.58
N ARG A 426 -14.05 -7.82 4.79
CA ARG A 426 -15.31 -8.31 4.18
C ARG A 426 -15.82 -7.39 3.07
N HIS A 427 -15.28 -6.18 2.98
CA HIS A 427 -15.69 -5.18 2.00
C HIS A 427 -14.71 -5.17 0.83
N ARG A 428 -15.18 -4.68 -0.32
CA ARG A 428 -14.36 -4.43 -1.51
C ARG A 428 -14.00 -2.96 -1.58
N GLY A 429 -12.82 -2.68 -2.08
CA GLY A 429 -12.30 -1.33 -2.28
C GLY A 429 -11.77 -0.69 -0.99
N THR A 430 -10.99 0.38 -1.17
CA THR A 430 -10.33 1.11 -0.08
C THR A 430 -11.34 1.88 0.76
N VAL A 431 -12.37 2.49 0.16
CA VAL A 431 -13.33 3.37 0.85
C VAL A 431 -14.08 2.61 1.96
N LYS A 432 -14.76 1.51 1.62
CA LYS A 432 -15.52 0.72 2.60
C LYS A 432 -14.62 0.06 3.65
N ASN A 433 -13.44 -0.40 3.25
CA ASN A 433 -12.47 -0.99 4.18
C ASN A 433 -11.82 0.07 5.08
N ASN A 434 -11.62 1.31 4.61
CA ASN A 434 -11.15 2.41 5.44
C ASN A 434 -12.21 2.83 6.48
N ALA A 435 -13.48 2.91 6.09
CA ALA A 435 -14.58 3.14 7.02
C ALA A 435 -14.70 2.03 8.08
N TRP A 436 -14.46 0.77 7.70
CA TRP A 436 -14.36 -0.32 8.65
C TRP A 436 -13.17 -0.14 9.61
N LEU A 437 -11.99 0.26 9.10
CA LEU A 437 -10.80 0.52 9.91
C LEU A 437 -11.07 1.62 10.93
N LYS A 438 -11.63 2.76 10.52
CA LYS A 438 -12.01 3.88 11.40
C LYS A 438 -12.92 3.44 12.56
N ARG A 439 -13.96 2.67 12.27
CA ARG A 439 -14.86 2.13 13.31
C ARG A 439 -14.13 1.19 14.27
N ARG A 440 -13.21 0.38 13.75
CA ARG A 440 -12.44 -0.55 14.57
C ARG A 440 -11.44 0.17 15.49
N THR A 441 -10.72 1.16 14.97
CA THR A 441 -9.78 1.97 15.76
C THR A 441 -10.52 2.78 16.83
N ALA A 442 -11.66 3.38 16.50
CA ALA A 442 -12.52 4.07 17.46
C ALA A 442 -13.00 3.12 18.59
N ALA A 443 -13.43 1.90 18.26
CA ALA A 443 -13.82 0.91 19.27
C ALA A 443 -12.65 0.47 20.15
N LEU A 444 -11.43 0.34 19.59
CA LEU A 444 -10.23 0.02 20.35
C LEU A 444 -9.83 1.18 21.27
N ASN A 445 -9.91 2.41 20.80
CA ASN A 445 -9.67 3.62 21.60
C ASN A 445 -10.67 3.71 22.75
N LEU A 446 -11.97 3.53 22.48
CA LEU A 446 -12.99 3.56 23.53
C LEU A 446 -12.72 2.48 24.60
N ARG A 447 -12.38 1.26 24.17
CA ARG A 447 -12.00 0.19 25.11
C ARG A 447 -10.77 0.54 25.95
N ASN A 448 -9.76 1.19 25.34
CA ASN A 448 -8.57 1.65 26.03
C ASN A 448 -8.92 2.75 27.05
N LEU A 449 -9.73 3.73 26.65
CA LEU A 449 -10.18 4.82 27.54
C LEU A 449 -11.01 4.29 28.71
N ILE A 450 -11.93 3.33 28.49
CA ILE A 450 -12.70 2.68 29.57
C ILE A 450 -11.73 1.97 30.53
N GLY A 451 -10.73 1.26 30.01
CA GLY A 451 -9.69 0.64 30.83
C GLY A 451 -8.86 1.62 31.66
N ARG A 452 -8.79 2.89 31.25
CA ARG A 452 -8.16 4.00 31.95
C ARG A 452 -9.11 4.78 32.88
N GLY A 453 -10.35 4.31 33.02
CA GLY A 453 -11.32 4.92 33.93
C GLY A 453 -12.26 5.93 33.25
N LEU A 454 -12.39 5.91 31.93
CA LEU A 454 -13.42 6.72 31.27
C LEU A 454 -14.79 6.29 31.76
N ALA A 455 -15.52 7.21 32.39
CA ALA A 455 -16.86 6.99 32.91
C ALA A 455 -17.80 8.16 32.52
N ARG A 456 -19.10 7.92 32.58
CA ARG A 456 -20.09 8.97 32.38
C ARG A 456 -20.71 9.35 33.74
N LEU A 457 -20.43 10.59 34.22
CA LEU A 457 -20.97 11.14 35.41
C LEU A 457 -21.89 12.32 35.05
N ASP A 458 -23.13 12.26 35.51
CA ASP A 458 -24.14 13.31 35.27
C ASP A 458 -24.28 13.74 33.79
N GLY A 459 -24.19 12.76 32.89
CA GLY A 459 -24.29 13.00 31.43
C GLY A 459 -23.00 13.43 30.73
N THR A 460 -21.94 13.73 31.50
CA THR A 460 -20.62 14.18 30.99
C THR A 460 -19.60 13.04 31.04
N TRP A 461 -18.79 12.91 29.99
CA TRP A 461 -17.66 11.97 29.97
C TRP A 461 -16.51 12.52 30.79
N VAL A 462 -16.02 11.74 31.73
CA VAL A 462 -14.87 12.08 32.59
C VAL A 462 -13.87 10.92 32.58
N LEU A 463 -12.58 11.24 32.61
CA LEU A 463 -11.51 10.27 32.81
C LEU A 463 -11.11 10.30 34.27
N ALA A 464 -11.12 9.14 34.93
CA ALA A 464 -10.63 9.05 36.31
C ALA A 464 -9.12 9.31 36.33
N THR A 465 -8.70 10.26 37.10
CA THR A 465 -7.27 10.60 37.33
C THR A 465 -6.65 9.63 38.31
#